data_da8286dbe69ebef494b33e4779999f52
#
_entry.id   da8286dbe69ebef494b33e4779999f52
#
_cell.length_a   1.000
_cell.length_b   1.000
_cell.length_c   1.000
_cell.angle_alpha   90.00
_cell.angle_beta   90.00
_cell.angle_gamma   90.00
#
_symmetry.space_group_name_H-M   'P 1'
#
loop_
_entity.id
_entity.type
_entity.pdbx_description
1 polymer ?
#
loop_
_entity_poly.entity_id
_entity_poly.type
_entity_poly.pdbx_seq_one_letter_code
_entity_poly.pdbx_strand_id
1 'polypeptide(L)'
;MFDCIIVGAGPAGCRTGEIVSKKGYRVLILEEHQKIGEPVQCTGLVSKKIGKIPKEIILNKIKKARFFYNKEFFEINSKEPMFVLDRRKYDLWLAKKAEKAGVKINTSTRFLDFKMGMIFTTRGIFQTKVLVGADGPNSIVAKKSKIDPPKNLLFALQVNLESSFDVNVVDLYFESEIINGFIWIVPENEKTARVGIMSEKNSDKYFEKFLKERFGRVKTYNKIGDVIRYGIIEKSVANNVLLVGDAACQVKPFSGGGLVYNKICSEIAGRAIVKSLEENDFSEKFFIENYDKKWKEKLVWPIKQGLFFKRIFSGFSMLAFFPLIRGLGLTKIADFLDVDFLQK
;
A
#
# COMPACT_ATOMS: atom_id res chain seq x y z
N MET A 1 -20.11 23.30 5.92
CA MET A 1 -19.18 22.63 6.84
C MET A 1 -19.37 21.13 6.70
N PHE A 2 -18.29 20.35 6.63
CA PHE A 2 -18.27 18.87 6.65
C PHE A 2 -17.92 18.39 8.04
N ASP A 3 -18.36 17.19 8.39
CA ASP A 3 -17.96 16.55 9.65
C ASP A 3 -16.55 15.95 9.51
N CYS A 4 -16.21 15.41 8.33
CA CYS A 4 -14.89 14.90 8.01
C CYS A 4 -14.49 15.30 6.58
N ILE A 5 -13.26 15.78 6.40
CA ILE A 5 -12.62 15.94 5.08
C ILE A 5 -11.43 14.99 5.00
N ILE A 6 -11.33 14.28 3.88
CA ILE A 6 -10.29 13.31 3.58
C ILE A 6 -9.53 13.77 2.36
N VAL A 7 -8.21 13.79 2.42
CA VAL A 7 -7.33 14.11 1.30
C VAL A 7 -6.82 12.80 0.69
N GLY A 8 -7.15 12.56 -0.58
CA GLY A 8 -6.83 11.37 -1.35
C GLY A 8 -8.00 10.40 -1.50
N ALA A 9 -8.39 10.13 -2.76
CA ALA A 9 -9.44 9.15 -3.12
C ALA A 9 -8.88 7.74 -3.40
N GLY A 10 -7.72 7.41 -2.84
CA GLY A 10 -7.16 6.07 -2.85
C GLY A 10 -7.93 5.10 -1.94
N PRO A 11 -7.50 3.81 -1.87
CA PRO A 11 -8.18 2.79 -1.08
C PRO A 11 -8.38 3.15 0.39
N ALA A 12 -7.40 3.81 1.01
CA ALA A 12 -7.48 4.25 2.40
C ALA A 12 -8.54 5.32 2.62
N GLY A 13 -8.54 6.36 1.78
CA GLY A 13 -9.48 7.47 1.90
C GLY A 13 -10.93 7.04 1.60
N CYS A 14 -11.15 6.30 0.51
CA CYS A 14 -12.48 5.84 0.15
C CYS A 14 -13.10 4.91 1.22
N ARG A 15 -12.33 3.98 1.79
CA ARG A 15 -12.83 3.10 2.87
C ARG A 15 -13.14 3.86 4.14
N THR A 16 -12.26 4.79 4.54
CA THR A 16 -12.50 5.63 5.73
C THR A 16 -13.77 6.46 5.55
N GLY A 17 -13.91 7.11 4.38
CA GLY A 17 -15.07 7.93 4.06
C GLY A 17 -16.38 7.12 4.00
N GLU A 18 -16.35 5.93 3.40
CA GLU A 18 -17.51 5.02 3.36
C GLU A 18 -18.03 4.70 4.78
N ILE A 19 -17.12 4.42 5.71
CA ILE A 19 -17.50 4.05 7.09
C ILE A 19 -18.14 5.22 7.82
N VAL A 20 -17.54 6.40 7.71
CA VAL A 20 -18.02 7.61 8.39
C VAL A 20 -19.37 8.04 7.81
N SER A 21 -19.50 8.04 6.47
CA SER A 21 -20.73 8.48 5.79
C SER A 21 -21.89 7.50 6.01
N LYS A 22 -21.66 6.18 6.15
CA LYS A 22 -22.71 5.21 6.51
C LYS A 22 -23.35 5.46 7.86
N LYS A 23 -22.76 6.29 8.71
CA LYS A 23 -23.31 6.72 10.00
C LYS A 23 -24.05 8.06 9.93
N GLY A 24 -24.27 8.56 8.70
CA GLY A 24 -25.02 9.78 8.44
C GLY A 24 -24.19 11.07 8.50
N TYR A 25 -22.88 11.00 8.68
CA TYR A 25 -22.02 12.17 8.73
C TYR A 25 -21.64 12.68 7.33
N ARG A 26 -21.49 13.99 7.20
CA ARG A 26 -21.12 14.65 5.94
C ARG A 26 -19.63 14.52 5.68
N VAL A 27 -19.25 13.73 4.67
CA VAL A 27 -17.87 13.47 4.28
C VAL A 27 -17.57 14.05 2.91
N LEU A 28 -16.41 14.72 2.80
CA LEU A 28 -15.85 15.19 1.53
C LEU A 28 -14.49 14.53 1.34
N ILE A 29 -14.27 13.92 0.17
CA ILE A 29 -12.95 13.49 -0.28
C ILE A 29 -12.44 14.49 -1.32
N LEU A 30 -11.19 14.93 -1.15
CA LEU A 30 -10.46 15.79 -2.07
C LEU A 30 -9.44 14.92 -2.82
N GLU A 31 -9.54 14.89 -4.16
CA GLU A 31 -8.62 14.14 -5.02
C GLU A 31 -7.96 15.10 -6.01
N GLU A 32 -6.61 15.08 -6.06
CA GLU A 32 -5.88 15.99 -6.94
C GLU A 32 -5.97 15.62 -8.42
N HIS A 33 -6.08 14.34 -8.74
CA HIS A 33 -6.18 13.85 -10.10
C HIS A 33 -7.60 14.01 -10.66
N GLN A 34 -7.70 14.08 -11.97
CA GLN A 34 -8.98 14.14 -12.66
C GLN A 34 -9.73 12.80 -12.59
N LYS A 35 -9.00 11.69 -12.61
CA LYS A 35 -9.56 10.33 -12.59
C LYS A 35 -9.05 9.55 -11.40
N ILE A 36 -9.97 8.97 -10.64
CA ILE A 36 -9.64 8.10 -9.51
C ILE A 36 -8.98 6.82 -10.02
N GLY A 37 -7.89 6.41 -9.34
CA GLY A 37 -7.10 5.22 -9.71
C GLY A 37 -6.12 5.45 -10.85
N GLU A 38 -5.93 6.69 -11.31
CA GLU A 38 -4.92 7.09 -12.28
C GLU A 38 -4.06 8.24 -11.74
N PRO A 39 -2.70 8.14 -11.87
CA PRO A 39 -1.95 7.00 -12.40
C PRO A 39 -1.98 5.79 -11.45
N VAL A 40 -1.89 4.57 -12.04
CA VAL A 40 -1.74 3.35 -11.23
C VAL A 40 -0.35 3.31 -10.63
N GLN A 41 -0.22 3.22 -9.31
CA GLN A 41 1.05 3.24 -8.58
C GLN A 41 1.25 1.97 -7.74
N CYS A 42 0.81 0.81 -8.21
CA CYS A 42 0.88 -0.42 -7.42
C CYS A 42 0.80 -1.66 -8.29
N THR A 43 1.55 -2.69 -7.91
CA THR A 43 1.49 -4.02 -8.54
C THR A 43 0.12 -4.71 -8.37
N GLY A 44 -0.64 -4.38 -7.32
CA GLY A 44 -1.98 -4.93 -7.10
C GLY A 44 -2.02 -6.39 -6.67
N LEU A 45 -0.90 -6.97 -6.23
CA LEU A 45 -0.86 -8.34 -5.70
C LEU A 45 -1.29 -8.33 -4.23
N VAL A 46 -2.37 -9.06 -3.91
CA VAL A 46 -2.97 -9.06 -2.57
C VAL A 46 -3.40 -10.46 -2.13
N SER A 47 -3.40 -10.69 -0.83
CA SER A 47 -3.97 -11.89 -0.24
C SER A 47 -5.50 -11.82 -0.13
N LYS A 48 -6.14 -12.95 0.18
CA LYS A 48 -7.58 -13.02 0.47
C LYS A 48 -8.02 -12.14 1.67
N LYS A 49 -7.10 -11.70 2.54
CA LYS A 49 -7.40 -10.82 3.67
C LYS A 49 -7.90 -9.43 3.26
N ILE A 50 -7.72 -9.07 1.99
CA ILE A 50 -8.35 -7.88 1.41
C ILE A 50 -9.88 -7.94 1.49
N GLY A 51 -10.46 -9.15 1.54
CA GLY A 51 -11.90 -9.40 1.61
C GLY A 51 -12.55 -9.71 0.26
N LYS A 52 -13.87 -9.63 0.21
CA LYS A 52 -14.64 -9.90 -1.03
C LYS A 52 -14.37 -8.80 -2.06
N ILE A 53 -13.99 -9.22 -3.25
CA ILE A 53 -13.73 -8.36 -4.42
C ILE A 53 -14.57 -8.89 -5.59
N PRO A 54 -15.19 -8.00 -6.40
CA PRO A 54 -15.85 -8.41 -7.64
C PRO A 54 -14.91 -9.17 -8.57
N LYS A 55 -15.40 -10.21 -9.21
CA LYS A 55 -14.57 -11.09 -10.06
C LYS A 55 -13.91 -10.35 -11.22
N GLU A 56 -14.60 -9.37 -11.78
CA GLU A 56 -14.15 -8.52 -12.89
C GLU A 56 -12.98 -7.60 -12.56
N ILE A 57 -12.63 -7.47 -11.27
CA ILE A 57 -11.46 -6.73 -10.79
C ILE A 57 -10.23 -7.63 -10.69
N ILE A 58 -10.42 -8.95 -10.65
CA ILE A 58 -9.34 -9.92 -10.50
C ILE A 58 -8.83 -10.32 -11.88
N LEU A 59 -7.59 -9.94 -12.20
CA LEU A 59 -6.94 -10.29 -13.46
C LEU A 59 -6.39 -11.71 -13.43
N ASN A 60 -5.78 -12.11 -12.29
CA ASN A 60 -5.15 -13.42 -12.14
C ASN A 60 -5.20 -13.90 -10.69
N LYS A 61 -5.02 -15.23 -10.51
CA LYS A 61 -4.92 -15.90 -9.19
C LYS A 61 -3.66 -16.73 -9.15
N ILE A 62 -2.78 -16.43 -8.23
CA ILE A 62 -1.43 -17.00 -8.11
C ILE A 62 -1.34 -17.80 -6.82
N LYS A 63 -0.75 -19.00 -6.88
CA LYS A 63 -0.57 -19.88 -5.72
C LYS A 63 0.89 -20.12 -5.38
N LYS A 64 1.81 -19.76 -6.27
CA LYS A 64 3.22 -20.07 -6.14
C LYS A 64 4.08 -18.82 -6.18
N ALA A 65 5.20 -18.83 -5.48
CA ALA A 65 6.23 -17.81 -5.58
C ALA A 65 7.59 -18.48 -5.71
N ARG A 66 8.40 -18.07 -6.67
CA ARG A 66 9.79 -18.48 -6.82
C ARG A 66 10.70 -17.35 -6.36
N PHE A 67 11.64 -17.70 -5.52
CA PHE A 67 12.64 -16.80 -4.96
C PHE A 67 13.98 -17.11 -5.60
N PHE A 68 14.49 -16.24 -6.44
CA PHE A 68 15.73 -16.38 -7.17
C PHE A 68 16.88 -15.65 -6.45
N TYR A 69 18.05 -16.30 -6.41
CA TYR A 69 19.32 -15.70 -6.03
C TYR A 69 20.47 -16.37 -6.79
N ASN A 70 21.31 -15.60 -7.49
CA ASN A 70 22.44 -16.11 -8.27
C ASN A 70 22.09 -17.29 -9.19
N LYS A 71 21.02 -17.20 -9.99
CA LYS A 71 20.51 -18.25 -10.91
C LYS A 71 19.87 -19.47 -10.25
N GLU A 72 19.98 -19.63 -8.94
CA GLU A 72 19.28 -20.66 -8.19
C GLU A 72 17.92 -20.15 -7.71
N PHE A 73 16.98 -21.05 -7.46
CA PHE A 73 15.71 -20.68 -6.86
C PHE A 73 15.17 -21.77 -5.94
N PHE A 74 14.26 -21.36 -5.10
CA PHE A 74 13.32 -22.23 -4.40
C PHE A 74 11.89 -21.76 -4.62
N GLU A 75 10.95 -22.68 -4.54
CA GLU A 75 9.52 -22.40 -4.74
C GLU A 75 8.76 -22.56 -3.42
N ILE A 76 7.83 -21.63 -3.19
CA ILE A 76 6.88 -21.68 -2.08
C ILE A 76 5.47 -21.78 -2.64
N ASN A 77 4.70 -22.75 -2.14
CA ASN A 77 3.30 -22.90 -2.46
C ASN A 77 2.44 -22.26 -1.38
N SER A 78 1.60 -21.31 -1.76
CA SER A 78 0.65 -20.71 -0.84
C SER A 78 -0.59 -21.59 -0.69
N LYS A 79 -1.06 -21.84 0.54
CA LYS A 79 -2.33 -22.52 0.81
C LYS A 79 -3.52 -21.80 0.18
N GLU A 80 -3.46 -20.48 0.16
CA GLU A 80 -4.51 -19.60 -0.34
C GLU A 80 -4.01 -18.81 -1.54
N PRO A 81 -4.80 -18.68 -2.63
CA PRO A 81 -4.38 -17.91 -3.77
C PRO A 81 -4.26 -16.43 -3.42
N MET A 82 -3.24 -15.81 -3.98
CA MET A 82 -3.12 -14.35 -4.06
C MET A 82 -3.84 -13.85 -5.32
N PHE A 83 -4.39 -12.65 -5.24
CA PHE A 83 -5.09 -12.02 -6.37
C PHE A 83 -4.24 -10.92 -6.99
N VAL A 84 -4.14 -10.92 -8.30
CA VAL A 84 -3.62 -9.79 -9.09
C VAL A 84 -4.82 -8.93 -9.47
N LEU A 85 -4.86 -7.70 -8.98
CA LEU A 85 -6.00 -6.81 -9.18
C LEU A 85 -5.76 -5.83 -10.33
N ASP A 86 -6.81 -5.56 -11.08
CA ASP A 86 -6.92 -4.34 -11.87
C ASP A 86 -7.10 -3.16 -10.90
N ARG A 87 -6.02 -2.41 -10.64
CA ARG A 87 -6.01 -1.34 -9.65
C ARG A 87 -6.92 -0.17 -10.02
N ARG A 88 -7.05 0.15 -11.32
CA ARG A 88 -7.98 1.20 -11.75
C ARG A 88 -9.42 0.83 -11.39
N LYS A 89 -9.82 -0.40 -11.76
CA LYS A 89 -11.17 -0.89 -11.43
C LYS A 89 -11.38 -1.01 -9.92
N TYR A 90 -10.36 -1.45 -9.19
CA TYR A 90 -10.44 -1.62 -7.74
C TYR A 90 -10.62 -0.27 -7.01
N ASP A 91 -9.81 0.73 -7.35
CA ASP A 91 -9.87 2.04 -6.72
C ASP A 91 -11.19 2.75 -7.08
N LEU A 92 -11.62 2.67 -8.35
CA LEU A 92 -12.92 3.19 -8.78
C LEU A 92 -14.10 2.47 -8.11
N TRP A 93 -14.01 1.15 -7.89
CA TRP A 93 -15.02 0.39 -7.17
C TRP A 93 -15.15 0.86 -5.71
N LEU A 94 -14.04 1.14 -5.04
CA LEU A 94 -14.05 1.67 -3.68
C LEU A 94 -14.64 3.09 -3.64
N ALA A 95 -14.29 3.94 -4.60
CA ALA A 95 -14.85 5.27 -4.70
C ALA A 95 -16.38 5.24 -4.91
N LYS A 96 -16.87 4.39 -5.83
CA LYS A 96 -18.32 4.19 -6.03
C LYS A 96 -19.04 3.69 -4.78
N LYS A 97 -18.38 2.85 -3.96
CA LYS A 97 -18.94 2.42 -2.68
C LYS A 97 -19.04 3.57 -1.69
N ALA A 98 -18.01 4.43 -1.63
CA ALA A 98 -18.03 5.61 -0.80
C ALA A 98 -19.12 6.59 -1.25
N GLU A 99 -19.25 6.86 -2.54
CA GLU A 99 -20.33 7.71 -3.10
C GLU A 99 -21.72 7.16 -2.79
N LYS A 100 -21.93 5.83 -2.95
CA LYS A 100 -23.19 5.17 -2.58
C LYS A 100 -23.53 5.28 -1.09
N ALA A 101 -22.50 5.44 -0.24
CA ALA A 101 -22.68 5.70 1.20
C ALA A 101 -22.97 7.18 1.53
N GLY A 102 -22.93 8.08 0.52
CA GLY A 102 -23.17 9.50 0.69
C GLY A 102 -21.92 10.38 0.74
N VAL A 103 -20.73 9.82 0.49
CA VAL A 103 -19.49 10.61 0.41
C VAL A 103 -19.50 11.48 -0.84
N LYS A 104 -19.20 12.76 -0.69
CA LYS A 104 -18.91 13.64 -1.82
C LYS A 104 -17.43 13.51 -2.21
N ILE A 105 -17.13 13.29 -3.48
CA ILE A 105 -15.75 13.25 -3.99
C ILE A 105 -15.54 14.39 -4.98
N ASN A 106 -14.59 15.26 -4.69
CA ASN A 106 -14.16 16.35 -5.57
C ASN A 106 -12.82 15.97 -6.21
N THR A 107 -12.84 15.57 -7.47
CA THR A 107 -11.63 15.35 -8.28
C THR A 107 -11.03 16.68 -8.76
N SER A 108 -9.80 16.66 -9.28
CA SER A 108 -9.04 17.86 -9.70
C SER A 108 -9.01 18.95 -8.61
N THR A 109 -9.00 18.51 -7.35
CA THR A 109 -9.04 19.40 -6.19
C THR A 109 -7.87 19.05 -5.25
N ARG A 110 -6.77 19.78 -5.42
CA ARG A 110 -5.55 19.57 -4.65
C ARG A 110 -5.62 20.28 -3.31
N PHE A 111 -5.30 19.55 -2.24
CA PHE A 111 -5.08 20.10 -0.91
C PHE A 111 -3.79 20.93 -0.88
N LEU A 112 -3.84 22.11 -0.25
CA LEU A 112 -2.71 23.03 -0.14
C LEU A 112 -2.25 23.21 1.31
N ASP A 113 -3.22 23.50 2.19
CA ASP A 113 -2.94 23.79 3.60
C ASP A 113 -4.20 23.63 4.45
N PHE A 114 -4.04 23.69 5.77
CA PHE A 114 -5.15 23.79 6.71
C PHE A 114 -4.81 24.68 7.90
N LYS A 115 -5.83 25.34 8.43
CA LYS A 115 -5.71 26.18 9.63
C LYS A 115 -7.08 26.29 10.32
N MET A 116 -7.15 26.01 11.62
CA MET A 116 -8.36 26.16 12.44
C MET A 116 -9.63 25.54 11.82
N GLY A 117 -9.51 24.30 11.31
CA GLY A 117 -10.62 23.59 10.67
C GLY A 117 -10.95 24.06 9.24
N MET A 118 -10.26 25.07 8.73
CA MET A 118 -10.37 25.53 7.33
C MET A 118 -9.36 24.77 6.48
N ILE A 119 -9.82 24.20 5.38
CA ILE A 119 -9.03 23.42 4.41
C ILE A 119 -8.90 24.24 3.14
N PHE A 120 -7.67 24.59 2.80
CA PHE A 120 -7.34 25.37 1.60
C PHE A 120 -7.02 24.45 0.44
N THR A 121 -7.65 24.66 -0.70
CA THR A 121 -7.48 23.85 -1.90
C THR A 121 -7.34 24.69 -3.15
N THR A 122 -6.99 24.06 -4.28
CA THR A 122 -6.97 24.74 -5.60
C THR A 122 -8.35 25.17 -6.09
N ARG A 123 -9.43 24.70 -5.47
CA ARG A 123 -10.82 25.01 -5.86
C ARG A 123 -11.66 25.64 -4.76
N GLY A 124 -11.01 26.33 -3.83
CA GLY A 124 -11.68 27.05 -2.76
C GLY A 124 -11.37 26.53 -1.37
N ILE A 125 -12.11 27.03 -0.40
CA ILE A 125 -11.90 26.77 1.02
C ILE A 125 -13.08 25.95 1.54
N PHE A 126 -12.79 24.91 2.30
CA PHE A 126 -13.77 24.05 2.95
C PHE A 126 -13.57 24.06 4.46
N GLN A 127 -14.59 23.73 5.23
CA GLN A 127 -14.52 23.66 6.69
C GLN A 127 -14.87 22.26 7.19
N THR A 128 -14.10 21.75 8.17
CA THR A 128 -14.29 20.42 8.74
C THR A 128 -14.01 20.39 10.25
N LYS A 129 -14.58 19.39 10.94
CA LYS A 129 -14.24 19.05 12.33
C LYS A 129 -13.00 18.15 12.40
N VAL A 130 -12.87 17.19 11.46
CA VAL A 130 -11.79 16.21 11.38
C VAL A 130 -11.17 16.23 10.00
N LEU A 131 -9.83 16.24 9.93
CA LEU A 131 -9.07 16.11 8.69
C LEU A 131 -8.38 14.74 8.65
N VAL A 132 -8.46 14.05 7.52
CA VAL A 132 -7.75 12.79 7.28
C VAL A 132 -6.78 12.95 6.11
N GLY A 133 -5.49 12.68 6.33
CA GLY A 133 -4.50 12.52 5.28
C GLY A 133 -4.46 11.07 4.81
N ALA A 134 -4.93 10.83 3.60
CA ALA A 134 -4.86 9.55 2.89
C ALA A 134 -4.21 9.75 1.50
N ASP A 135 -3.30 10.71 1.42
CA ASP A 135 -2.68 11.32 0.25
C ASP A 135 -1.34 10.66 -0.13
N GLY A 136 -1.16 9.40 0.29
CA GLY A 136 -0.04 8.56 -0.16
C GLY A 136 1.30 8.84 0.53
N PRO A 137 2.40 8.26 0.02
CA PRO A 137 3.69 8.22 0.72
C PRO A 137 4.38 9.59 0.83
N ASN A 138 3.98 10.55 0.00
CA ASN A 138 4.49 11.93 0.03
C ASN A 138 3.50 12.92 0.64
N SER A 139 2.77 12.48 1.65
CA SER A 139 1.66 13.19 2.28
C SER A 139 1.95 14.67 2.58
N ILE A 140 1.19 15.55 1.95
CA ILE A 140 1.20 17.00 2.25
C ILE A 140 0.51 17.24 3.61
N VAL A 141 -0.53 16.45 3.92
CA VAL A 141 -1.22 16.54 5.21
C VAL A 141 -0.25 16.22 6.35
N ALA A 142 0.57 15.15 6.24
CA ALA A 142 1.59 14.80 7.22
C ALA A 142 2.57 15.97 7.44
N LYS A 143 3.11 16.52 6.34
CA LYS A 143 4.05 17.65 6.39
C LYS A 143 3.45 18.89 7.06
N LYS A 144 2.21 19.24 6.72
CA LYS A 144 1.53 20.41 7.29
C LYS A 144 1.13 20.20 8.75
N SER A 145 0.88 18.95 9.15
CA SER A 145 0.60 18.56 10.54
C SER A 145 1.86 18.38 11.39
N LYS A 146 3.06 18.53 10.80
CA LYS A 146 4.36 18.31 11.46
C LYS A 146 4.47 16.88 12.03
N ILE A 147 3.94 15.92 11.28
CA ILE A 147 4.08 14.49 11.57
C ILE A 147 5.20 13.96 10.68
N ASP A 148 6.31 13.56 11.29
CA ASP A 148 7.49 13.08 10.57
C ASP A 148 7.35 11.59 10.24
N PRO A 149 7.45 11.20 8.95
CA PRO A 149 7.46 9.81 8.57
C PRO A 149 8.81 9.15 8.92
N PRO A 150 8.86 7.82 9.03
CA PRO A 150 10.11 7.08 9.10
C PRO A 150 11.05 7.44 7.96
N LYS A 151 12.37 7.44 8.24
CA LYS A 151 13.41 7.79 7.26
C LYS A 151 13.63 6.72 6.18
N ASN A 152 13.18 5.49 6.43
CA ASN A 152 13.35 4.39 5.49
C ASN A 152 12.53 4.61 4.23
N LEU A 153 13.18 4.53 3.09
CA LEU A 153 12.60 4.81 1.78
C LEU A 153 13.11 3.81 0.74
N LEU A 154 12.20 3.31 -0.09
CA LEU A 154 12.51 2.56 -1.30
C LEU A 154 12.03 3.33 -2.51
N PHE A 155 12.80 3.27 -3.59
CA PHE A 155 12.40 3.72 -4.91
C PHE A 155 11.90 2.52 -5.69
N ALA A 156 10.65 2.58 -6.14
CA ALA A 156 10.00 1.53 -6.90
C ALA A 156 9.77 1.97 -8.35
N LEU A 157 10.06 1.07 -9.29
CA LEU A 157 9.76 1.23 -10.71
C LEU A 157 9.01 0.00 -11.20
N GLN A 158 8.05 0.16 -12.08
CA GLN A 158 7.33 -0.94 -12.71
C GLN A 158 6.95 -0.60 -14.13
N VAL A 159 6.94 -1.62 -14.97
CA VAL A 159 6.37 -1.58 -16.33
C VAL A 159 5.44 -2.76 -16.51
N ASN A 160 4.53 -2.65 -17.47
CA ASN A 160 3.92 -3.82 -18.09
C ASN A 160 4.73 -4.21 -19.32
N LEU A 161 4.90 -5.49 -19.55
CA LEU A 161 5.54 -6.00 -20.75
C LEU A 161 4.85 -7.25 -21.28
N GLU A 162 5.08 -7.52 -22.58
CA GLU A 162 4.56 -8.68 -23.30
C GLU A 162 5.66 -9.73 -23.46
N SER A 163 5.39 -10.95 -23.01
CA SER A 163 6.24 -12.14 -23.17
C SER A 163 5.42 -13.38 -22.84
N SER A 164 6.05 -14.54 -22.71
CA SER A 164 5.40 -15.75 -22.20
C SER A 164 5.63 -15.89 -20.70
N PHE A 165 4.55 -16.07 -19.93
CA PHE A 165 4.57 -16.17 -18.47
C PHE A 165 3.82 -17.39 -17.94
N ASP A 166 4.34 -18.00 -16.87
CA ASP A 166 3.58 -18.94 -16.07
C ASP A 166 2.59 -18.17 -15.16
N VAL A 167 1.32 -18.25 -15.48
CA VAL A 167 0.26 -17.53 -14.74
C VAL A 167 0.10 -17.92 -13.29
N ASN A 168 0.64 -19.09 -12.89
CA ASN A 168 0.48 -19.62 -11.53
C ASN A 168 1.54 -19.10 -10.56
N VAL A 169 2.59 -18.41 -11.04
CA VAL A 169 3.80 -18.12 -10.29
C VAL A 169 4.15 -16.64 -10.30
N VAL A 170 4.52 -16.12 -9.14
CA VAL A 170 5.25 -14.84 -9.00
C VAL A 170 6.73 -15.13 -8.89
N ASP A 171 7.55 -14.48 -9.67
CA ASP A 171 9.00 -14.54 -9.56
C ASP A 171 9.54 -13.35 -8.79
N LEU A 172 10.41 -13.61 -7.82
CA LEU A 172 11.09 -12.62 -7.00
C LEU A 172 12.59 -12.81 -7.12
N TYR A 173 13.31 -11.80 -7.61
CA TYR A 173 14.76 -11.85 -7.81
C TYR A 173 15.45 -10.99 -6.78
N PHE A 174 16.34 -11.61 -6.03
CA PHE A 174 17.19 -10.97 -5.04
C PHE A 174 18.63 -10.98 -5.55
N GLU A 175 19.23 -9.81 -5.63
CA GLU A 175 20.58 -9.58 -6.10
C GLU A 175 21.38 -8.87 -5.02
N SER A 176 22.68 -9.15 -4.93
CA SER A 176 23.53 -8.53 -3.89
C SER A 176 23.60 -7.01 -4.00
N GLU A 177 23.47 -6.49 -5.20
CA GLU A 177 23.49 -5.05 -5.51
C GLU A 177 22.17 -4.33 -5.20
N ILE A 178 21.06 -5.08 -5.07
CA ILE A 178 19.73 -4.50 -4.79
C ILE A 178 19.55 -4.38 -3.29
N ILE A 179 19.84 -3.18 -2.77
CA ILE A 179 19.83 -2.93 -1.34
C ILE A 179 18.41 -2.83 -0.81
N ASN A 180 18.09 -3.68 0.16
CA ASN A 180 16.80 -3.72 0.86
C ASN A 180 15.59 -3.85 -0.07
N GLY A 181 15.77 -4.51 -1.22
CA GLY A 181 14.75 -4.66 -2.24
C GLY A 181 14.83 -5.95 -3.02
N PHE A 182 14.07 -6.01 -4.11
CA PHE A 182 14.06 -7.12 -5.05
C PHE A 182 13.37 -6.69 -6.35
N ILE A 183 13.49 -7.53 -7.40
CA ILE A 183 12.74 -7.43 -8.64
C ILE A 183 11.60 -8.44 -8.60
N TRP A 184 10.45 -8.08 -9.15
CA TRP A 184 9.31 -8.97 -9.27
C TRP A 184 8.82 -9.11 -10.71
N ILE A 185 8.29 -10.30 -11.02
CA ILE A 185 7.48 -10.57 -12.20
C ILE A 185 6.13 -11.09 -11.72
N VAL A 186 5.06 -10.36 -11.98
CA VAL A 186 3.69 -10.70 -11.59
C VAL A 186 2.83 -10.83 -12.84
N PRO A 187 2.50 -12.05 -13.30
CA PRO A 187 1.69 -12.27 -14.48
C PRO A 187 0.26 -11.77 -14.30
N GLU A 188 -0.24 -11.00 -15.26
CA GLU A 188 -1.65 -10.66 -15.40
C GLU A 188 -2.39 -11.76 -16.17
N ASN A 189 -1.71 -12.36 -17.13
CA ASN A 189 -2.12 -13.51 -17.95
C ASN A 189 -0.88 -14.16 -18.59
N GLU A 190 -1.08 -15.14 -19.48
CA GLU A 190 0.02 -15.87 -20.16
C GLU A 190 0.92 -15.00 -21.03
N LYS A 191 0.44 -13.83 -21.49
CA LYS A 191 1.14 -12.94 -22.44
C LYS A 191 1.62 -11.65 -21.83
N THR A 192 1.10 -11.24 -20.68
CA THR A 192 1.41 -9.95 -20.06
C THR A 192 1.73 -10.10 -18.58
N ALA A 193 2.73 -9.34 -18.12
CA ALA A 193 3.09 -9.27 -16.72
C ALA A 193 3.47 -7.85 -16.29
N ARG A 194 3.32 -7.60 -15.00
CA ARG A 194 3.92 -6.45 -14.30
C ARG A 194 5.29 -6.84 -13.84
N VAL A 195 6.29 -6.18 -14.37
CA VAL A 195 7.69 -6.37 -13.97
C VAL A 195 8.15 -5.09 -13.28
N GLY A 196 8.76 -5.22 -12.12
CA GLY A 196 9.21 -4.05 -11.39
C GLY A 196 10.34 -4.36 -10.43
N ILE A 197 10.88 -3.31 -9.87
CA ILE A 197 11.95 -3.32 -8.86
C ILE A 197 11.59 -2.38 -7.72
N MET A 198 12.06 -2.70 -6.54
CA MET A 198 12.22 -1.73 -5.46
C MET A 198 13.61 -1.86 -4.85
N SER A 199 14.25 -0.72 -4.55
CA SER A 199 15.56 -0.67 -3.90
C SER A 199 15.74 0.69 -3.20
N GLU A 200 16.65 0.77 -2.24
CA GLU A 200 17.03 2.04 -1.62
C GLU A 200 17.84 2.93 -2.56
N LYS A 201 18.54 2.35 -3.53
CA LYS A 201 19.42 3.07 -4.44
C LYS A 201 19.43 2.43 -5.83
N ASN A 202 19.63 3.26 -6.87
CA ASN A 202 19.90 2.81 -8.24
C ASN A 202 18.84 1.84 -8.83
N SER A 203 17.58 1.99 -8.45
CA SER A 203 16.50 1.13 -8.95
C SER A 203 16.40 1.15 -10.47
N ASP A 204 16.57 2.31 -11.10
CA ASP A 204 16.56 2.48 -12.54
C ASP A 204 17.65 1.66 -13.26
N LYS A 205 18.91 1.81 -12.81
CA LYS A 205 20.06 1.10 -13.38
C LYS A 205 19.91 -0.42 -13.30
N TYR A 206 19.54 -0.94 -12.14
CA TYR A 206 19.39 -2.39 -11.97
C TYR A 206 18.16 -2.92 -12.71
N PHE A 207 17.11 -2.14 -12.80
CA PHE A 207 15.92 -2.52 -13.54
C PHE A 207 16.15 -2.61 -15.03
N GLU A 208 16.83 -1.63 -15.64
CA GLU A 208 17.19 -1.65 -17.05
C GLU A 208 18.12 -2.83 -17.40
N LYS A 209 19.12 -3.09 -16.53
CA LYS A 209 19.99 -4.26 -16.67
C LYS A 209 19.18 -5.55 -16.67
N PHE A 210 18.31 -5.74 -15.68
CA PHE A 210 17.46 -6.93 -15.57
C PHE A 210 16.55 -7.13 -16.78
N LEU A 211 15.86 -6.08 -17.22
CA LEU A 211 14.98 -6.16 -18.40
C LEU A 211 15.75 -6.60 -19.64
N LYS A 212 16.93 -6.04 -19.87
CA LYS A 212 17.78 -6.38 -21.01
C LYS A 212 18.26 -7.84 -20.94
N GLU A 213 18.74 -8.28 -19.79
CA GLU A 213 19.28 -9.65 -19.59
C GLU A 213 18.20 -10.71 -19.64
N ARG A 214 17.02 -10.43 -19.05
CA ARG A 214 15.94 -11.43 -18.89
C ARG A 214 15.04 -11.52 -20.12
N PHE A 215 14.79 -10.41 -20.80
CA PHE A 215 13.81 -10.31 -21.88
C PHE A 215 14.38 -9.82 -23.21
N GLY A 216 15.63 -9.32 -23.24
CA GLY A 216 16.20 -8.74 -24.44
C GLY A 216 15.52 -7.43 -24.86
N ARG A 217 15.20 -7.30 -26.16
CA ARG A 217 14.43 -6.16 -26.69
C ARG A 217 12.93 -6.47 -26.59
N VAL A 218 12.28 -5.93 -25.57
CA VAL A 218 10.82 -6.09 -25.38
C VAL A 218 10.13 -4.73 -25.37
N LYS A 219 8.88 -4.72 -25.82
CA LYS A 219 8.01 -3.55 -25.72
C LYS A 219 7.49 -3.44 -24.29
N THR A 220 7.79 -2.31 -23.64
CA THR A 220 7.27 -1.97 -22.34
C THR A 220 6.26 -0.84 -22.43
N TYR A 221 5.27 -0.83 -21.55
CA TYR A 221 4.25 0.22 -21.45
C TYR A 221 3.83 0.42 -20.00
N ASN A 222 3.04 1.46 -19.73
CA ASN A 222 2.57 1.81 -18.38
C ASN A 222 3.72 1.92 -17.36
N LYS A 223 4.82 2.60 -17.74
CA LYS A 223 5.94 2.84 -16.81
C LYS A 223 5.44 3.73 -15.66
N ILE A 224 5.62 3.25 -14.45
CA ILE A 224 5.30 3.98 -13.22
C ILE A 224 6.52 3.98 -12.30
N GLY A 225 6.63 5.04 -11.51
CA GLY A 225 7.64 5.13 -10.46
C GLY A 225 7.03 5.80 -9.23
N ASP A 226 7.38 5.32 -8.06
CA ASP A 226 6.93 5.89 -6.79
C ASP A 226 7.93 5.55 -5.68
N VAL A 227 7.69 6.14 -4.51
CA VAL A 227 8.44 5.86 -3.30
C VAL A 227 7.59 5.06 -2.33
N ILE A 228 8.24 4.19 -1.58
CA ILE A 228 7.62 3.41 -0.51
C ILE A 228 8.31 3.80 0.80
N ARG A 229 7.61 4.54 1.66
CA ARG A 229 8.07 4.81 3.02
C ARG A 229 7.63 3.67 3.92
N TYR A 230 8.55 3.13 4.71
CA TYR A 230 8.26 1.96 5.54
C TYR A 230 8.88 2.08 6.93
N GLY A 231 8.27 1.38 7.86
CA GLY A 231 8.64 1.40 9.27
C GLY A 231 7.46 1.77 10.15
N ILE A 232 7.73 2.03 11.42
CA ILE A 232 6.71 2.41 12.40
C ILE A 232 6.81 3.92 12.59
N ILE A 233 5.73 4.62 12.23
CA ILE A 233 5.60 6.04 12.51
C ILE A 233 5.41 6.25 14.01
N GLU A 234 6.08 7.25 14.58
CA GLU A 234 5.99 7.53 16.02
C GLU A 234 4.57 7.90 16.42
N LYS A 235 3.94 8.78 15.65
CA LYS A 235 2.57 9.24 15.86
C LYS A 235 1.90 9.48 14.51
N SER A 236 0.69 8.95 14.31
CA SER A 236 -0.11 9.15 13.11
C SER A 236 -1.27 10.12 13.29
N VAL A 237 -1.21 10.91 14.36
CA VAL A 237 -2.24 11.88 14.78
C VAL A 237 -1.58 13.19 15.18
N ALA A 238 -2.21 14.32 14.87
CA ALA A 238 -1.86 15.64 15.40
C ALA A 238 -3.14 16.46 15.55
N ASN A 239 -3.50 16.85 16.77
CA ASN A 239 -4.79 17.50 17.07
C ASN A 239 -5.97 16.66 16.51
N ASN A 240 -6.79 17.27 15.65
CA ASN A 240 -7.92 16.65 14.95
C ASN A 240 -7.58 16.13 13.55
N VAL A 241 -6.29 15.86 13.28
CA VAL A 241 -5.78 15.31 12.02
C VAL A 241 -5.33 13.88 12.21
N LEU A 242 -5.79 12.95 11.34
CA LEU A 242 -5.36 11.56 11.30
C LEU A 242 -4.66 11.28 9.96
N LEU A 243 -3.59 10.50 9.98
CA LEU A 243 -2.98 9.94 8.77
C LEU A 243 -3.38 8.47 8.63
N VAL A 244 -3.76 8.04 7.41
CA VAL A 244 -4.21 6.68 7.13
C VAL A 244 -3.54 6.16 5.85
N GLY A 245 -3.20 4.89 5.83
CA GLY A 245 -2.57 4.25 4.68
C GLY A 245 -1.10 4.62 4.53
N ASP A 246 -0.65 4.80 3.30
CA ASP A 246 0.76 5.07 3.00
C ASP A 246 1.21 6.43 3.58
N ALA A 247 0.29 7.37 3.77
CA ALA A 247 0.53 8.63 4.47
C ALA A 247 0.98 8.42 5.93
N ALA A 248 0.53 7.33 6.57
CA ALA A 248 0.94 6.90 7.90
C ALA A 248 1.98 5.75 7.88
N CYS A 249 2.62 5.47 6.73
CA CYS A 249 3.56 4.36 6.54
C CYS A 249 2.98 2.98 6.91
N GLN A 250 1.66 2.79 6.78
CA GLN A 250 0.96 1.55 7.08
C GLN A 250 1.12 0.55 5.93
N VAL A 251 2.36 0.19 5.65
CA VAL A 251 2.78 -0.73 4.59
C VAL A 251 3.62 -1.86 5.15
N LYS A 252 3.67 -2.98 4.44
CA LYS A 252 4.54 -4.11 4.76
C LYS A 252 5.98 -3.79 4.38
N PRO A 253 6.94 -3.74 5.31
CA PRO A 253 8.31 -3.36 5.00
C PRO A 253 9.00 -4.28 3.99
N PHE A 254 8.72 -5.58 4.04
CA PHE A 254 9.33 -6.56 3.15
C PHE A 254 8.87 -6.41 1.69
N SER A 255 7.56 -6.39 1.46
CA SER A 255 6.99 -6.42 0.09
C SER A 255 6.53 -5.07 -0.44
N GLY A 256 6.56 -4.00 0.36
CA GLY A 256 6.01 -2.70 -0.02
C GLY A 256 4.49 -2.64 -0.16
N GLY A 257 3.79 -3.77 0.05
CA GLY A 257 2.34 -3.85 -0.14
C GLY A 257 1.55 -3.20 0.99
N GLY A 258 0.64 -2.27 0.68
CA GLY A 258 -0.17 -1.53 1.66
C GLY A 258 -1.65 -1.93 1.73
N LEU A 259 -2.24 -2.52 0.68
CA LEU A 259 -3.70 -2.61 0.52
C LEU A 259 -4.43 -3.30 1.69
N VAL A 260 -3.89 -4.40 2.24
CA VAL A 260 -4.50 -5.10 3.38
C VAL A 260 -4.37 -4.29 4.66
N TYR A 261 -3.19 -3.68 4.90
CA TYR A 261 -2.97 -2.81 6.05
C TYR A 261 -3.83 -1.55 5.97
N ASN A 262 -3.92 -0.95 4.79
CA ASN A 262 -4.80 0.21 4.53
C ASN A 262 -6.27 -0.11 4.85
N LYS A 263 -6.74 -1.33 4.50
CA LYS A 263 -8.09 -1.78 4.87
C LYS A 263 -8.28 -1.80 6.38
N ILE A 264 -7.35 -2.43 7.12
CA ILE A 264 -7.43 -2.53 8.59
C ILE A 264 -7.41 -1.15 9.23
N CYS A 265 -6.46 -0.30 8.82
CA CYS A 265 -6.29 1.02 9.40
C CYS A 265 -7.44 1.97 9.07
N SER A 266 -8.01 1.89 7.85
CA SER A 266 -9.19 2.66 7.47
C SER A 266 -10.42 2.28 8.28
N GLU A 267 -10.58 0.99 8.62
CA GLU A 267 -11.67 0.53 9.48
C GLU A 267 -11.53 1.08 10.90
N ILE A 268 -10.31 1.12 11.44
CA ILE A 268 -10.05 1.68 12.77
C ILE A 268 -10.24 3.20 12.75
N ALA A 269 -9.69 3.90 11.74
CA ALA A 269 -9.83 5.34 11.58
C ALA A 269 -11.30 5.76 11.44
N GLY A 270 -12.05 5.09 10.57
CA GLY A 270 -13.47 5.37 10.37
C GLY A 270 -14.29 5.23 11.64
N ARG A 271 -14.06 4.17 12.43
CA ARG A 271 -14.72 3.97 13.74
C ARG A 271 -14.32 5.03 14.75
N ALA A 272 -13.03 5.41 14.81
CA ALA A 272 -12.55 6.45 15.71
C ALA A 272 -13.17 7.81 15.37
N ILE A 273 -13.28 8.15 14.08
CA ILE A 273 -13.91 9.39 13.63
C ILE A 273 -15.40 9.40 13.98
N VAL A 274 -16.12 8.30 13.73
CA VAL A 274 -17.55 8.19 14.11
C VAL A 274 -17.72 8.41 15.61
N LYS A 275 -16.94 7.73 16.44
CA LYS A 275 -16.98 7.85 17.89
C LYS A 275 -16.65 9.29 18.35
N SER A 276 -15.65 9.93 17.75
CA SER A 276 -15.30 11.33 18.00
C SER A 276 -16.46 12.28 17.71
N LEU A 277 -17.19 12.04 16.62
CA LEU A 277 -18.34 12.85 16.23
C LEU A 277 -19.55 12.63 17.16
N GLU A 278 -19.77 11.39 17.65
CA GLU A 278 -20.81 11.03 18.61
C GLU A 278 -20.55 11.64 19.99
N GLU A 279 -19.29 11.59 20.47
CA GLU A 279 -18.88 12.12 21.77
C GLU A 279 -18.53 13.63 21.73
N ASN A 280 -18.49 14.23 20.55
CA ASN A 280 -18.04 15.60 20.31
C ASN A 280 -16.64 15.89 20.88
N ASP A 281 -15.76 14.87 20.88
CA ASP A 281 -14.37 14.98 21.32
C ASP A 281 -13.42 14.85 20.13
N PHE A 282 -12.77 15.95 19.78
CA PHE A 282 -11.82 16.06 18.67
C PHE A 282 -10.38 16.25 19.15
N SER A 283 -10.13 15.92 20.42
CA SER A 283 -8.80 16.08 21.03
C SER A 283 -7.79 15.09 20.43
N GLU A 284 -6.54 15.51 20.40
CA GLU A 284 -5.43 14.65 20.02
C GLU A 284 -5.38 13.38 20.89
N LYS A 285 -5.61 13.53 22.19
CA LYS A 285 -5.64 12.41 23.15
C LYS A 285 -6.69 11.37 22.75
N PHE A 286 -7.88 11.81 22.36
CA PHE A 286 -8.95 10.92 21.91
C PHE A 286 -8.50 10.08 20.69
N PHE A 287 -7.92 10.72 19.68
CA PHE A 287 -7.48 10.03 18.47
C PHE A 287 -6.25 9.16 18.70
N ILE A 288 -5.35 9.51 19.61
CA ILE A 288 -4.26 8.63 20.02
C ILE A 288 -4.83 7.33 20.60
N GLU A 289 -5.78 7.40 21.52
CA GLU A 289 -6.35 6.20 22.19
C GLU A 289 -7.22 5.37 21.24
N ASN A 290 -8.06 6.00 20.42
CA ASN A 290 -9.05 5.30 19.60
C ASN A 290 -8.56 4.93 18.20
N TYR A 291 -7.48 5.55 17.70
CA TYR A 291 -6.91 5.28 16.38
C TYR A 291 -5.44 4.87 16.44
N ASP A 292 -4.53 5.76 16.89
CA ASP A 292 -3.07 5.53 16.76
C ASP A 292 -2.62 4.28 17.53
N LYS A 293 -3.01 4.13 18.79
CA LYS A 293 -2.71 2.93 19.56
C LYS A 293 -3.38 1.69 18.98
N LYS A 294 -4.63 1.79 18.51
CA LYS A 294 -5.41 0.65 18.04
C LYS A 294 -4.86 0.02 16.76
N TRP A 295 -4.41 0.82 15.80
CA TRP A 295 -3.77 0.23 14.63
C TRP A 295 -2.37 -0.30 14.96
N LYS A 296 -1.63 0.35 15.85
CA LYS A 296 -0.32 -0.12 16.32
C LYS A 296 -0.41 -1.46 17.05
N GLU A 297 -1.38 -1.66 17.91
CA GLU A 297 -1.65 -2.96 18.54
C GLU A 297 -1.78 -4.10 17.53
N LYS A 298 -2.37 -3.82 16.35
CA LYS A 298 -2.55 -4.83 15.29
C LYS A 298 -1.35 -5.00 14.36
N LEU A 299 -0.63 -3.93 14.03
CA LEU A 299 0.32 -3.93 12.93
C LEU A 299 1.79 -3.77 13.34
N VAL A 300 2.12 -3.34 14.56
CA VAL A 300 3.52 -3.15 14.98
C VAL A 300 4.30 -4.47 14.92
N TRP A 301 3.72 -5.57 15.39
CA TRP A 301 4.37 -6.86 15.32
C TRP A 301 4.57 -7.36 13.87
N PRO A 302 3.54 -7.39 13.02
CA PRO A 302 3.68 -7.64 11.58
C PRO A 302 4.73 -6.77 10.90
N ILE A 303 4.78 -5.48 11.19
CA ILE A 303 5.79 -4.57 10.64
C ILE A 303 7.20 -4.94 11.11
N LYS A 304 7.39 -5.24 12.40
CA LYS A 304 8.69 -5.71 12.94
C LYS A 304 9.15 -7.01 12.28
N GLN A 305 8.24 -7.96 12.09
CA GLN A 305 8.55 -9.19 11.34
C GLN A 305 8.97 -8.88 9.90
N GLY A 306 8.24 -8.00 9.19
CA GLY A 306 8.60 -7.58 7.85
C GLY A 306 9.97 -6.90 7.78
N LEU A 307 10.35 -6.08 8.78
CA LEU A 307 11.68 -5.47 8.90
C LEU A 307 12.77 -6.52 9.13
N PHE A 308 12.50 -7.53 9.96
CA PHE A 308 13.42 -8.64 10.20
C PHE A 308 13.67 -9.46 8.92
N PHE A 309 12.60 -9.86 8.21
CA PHE A 309 12.74 -10.58 6.94
C PHE A 309 13.45 -9.73 5.88
N LYS A 310 13.16 -8.43 5.83
CA LYS A 310 13.86 -7.52 4.92
C LYS A 310 15.38 -7.53 5.12
N ARG A 311 15.85 -7.60 6.37
CA ARG A 311 17.27 -7.69 6.69
C ARG A 311 17.87 -9.04 6.24
N ILE A 312 17.15 -10.15 6.45
CA ILE A 312 17.59 -11.49 6.04
C ILE A 312 17.70 -11.59 4.52
N PHE A 313 16.72 -11.08 3.79
CA PHE A 313 16.65 -11.12 2.33
C PHE A 313 17.33 -9.92 1.65
N SER A 314 18.28 -9.27 2.32
CA SER A 314 19.03 -8.14 1.77
C SER A 314 20.53 -8.43 1.68
N GLY A 315 21.14 -8.09 0.54
CA GLY A 315 22.58 -8.09 0.33
C GLY A 315 23.28 -9.39 0.71
N PHE A 316 24.40 -9.29 1.42
CA PHE A 316 25.24 -10.42 1.83
C PHE A 316 24.54 -11.45 2.72
N SER A 317 23.48 -11.08 3.42
CA SER A 317 22.73 -12.03 4.25
C SER A 317 22.11 -13.15 3.41
N MET A 318 21.75 -12.88 2.16
CA MET A 318 21.21 -13.89 1.24
C MET A 318 22.22 -15.00 0.91
N LEU A 319 23.52 -14.70 0.84
CA LEU A 319 24.57 -15.71 0.62
C LEU A 319 24.55 -16.80 1.69
N ALA A 320 24.30 -16.43 2.95
CA ALA A 320 24.26 -17.37 4.06
C ALA A 320 22.89 -18.08 4.20
N PHE A 321 21.80 -17.34 4.02
CA PHE A 321 20.46 -17.84 4.29
C PHE A 321 19.83 -18.60 3.13
N PHE A 322 20.18 -18.30 1.87
CA PHE A 322 19.57 -18.94 0.71
C PHE A 322 19.84 -20.45 0.65
N PRO A 323 21.09 -20.95 0.84
CA PRO A 323 21.35 -22.38 0.91
C PRO A 323 20.66 -23.06 2.09
N LEU A 324 20.61 -22.40 3.25
CA LEU A 324 19.95 -22.91 4.44
C LEU A 324 18.44 -23.05 4.21
N ILE A 325 17.84 -22.04 3.62
CA ILE A 325 16.44 -22.04 3.26
C ILE A 325 16.12 -23.16 2.27
N ARG A 326 16.92 -23.36 1.26
CA ARG A 326 16.77 -24.42 0.25
C ARG A 326 16.97 -25.83 0.85
N GLY A 327 17.97 -25.99 1.73
CA GLY A 327 18.31 -27.28 2.34
C GLY A 327 17.30 -27.80 3.36
N LEU A 328 16.56 -26.92 4.04
CA LEU A 328 15.59 -27.28 5.07
C LEU A 328 14.21 -27.70 4.52
N GLY A 329 14.05 -27.79 3.20
CA GLY A 329 12.80 -28.25 2.57
C GLY A 329 11.58 -27.43 3.01
N LEU A 330 11.59 -26.16 2.72
CA LEU A 330 10.78 -25.11 3.32
C LEU A 330 9.26 -25.14 3.08
N THR A 331 8.66 -26.31 2.99
CA THR A 331 7.19 -26.46 3.10
C THR A 331 6.63 -25.92 4.41
N LYS A 332 7.43 -25.89 5.49
CA LYS A 332 7.02 -25.34 6.80
C LYS A 332 7.20 -23.82 6.93
N ILE A 333 8.15 -23.21 6.22
CA ILE A 333 8.28 -21.72 6.23
C ILE A 333 7.15 -21.04 5.42
N ALA A 334 6.56 -21.72 4.46
CA ALA A 334 5.37 -21.22 3.77
C ALA A 334 4.21 -20.94 4.74
N ASP A 335 4.11 -21.69 5.83
CA ASP A 335 3.12 -21.41 6.91
C ASP A 335 3.50 -20.18 7.76
N PHE A 336 4.79 -19.84 7.83
CA PHE A 336 5.31 -18.64 8.48
C PHE A 336 5.32 -17.39 7.57
N LEU A 337 5.40 -17.58 6.27
CA LEU A 337 5.31 -16.49 5.29
C LEU A 337 3.85 -16.20 4.93
N ASP A 338 3.00 -15.95 5.93
CA ASP A 338 1.80 -15.17 5.67
C ASP A 338 2.27 -13.84 5.06
N VAL A 339 1.93 -13.63 3.79
CA VAL A 339 2.32 -12.44 3.01
C VAL A 339 1.98 -11.13 3.73
N ASP A 340 1.04 -11.17 4.65
CA ASP A 340 0.60 -10.01 5.44
C ASP A 340 1.15 -10.01 6.86
N PHE A 341 1.80 -11.09 7.31
CA PHE A 341 2.31 -11.28 8.68
C PHE A 341 1.24 -11.03 9.78
N LEU A 342 -0.03 -11.13 9.45
CA LEU A 342 -1.13 -10.94 10.40
C LEU A 342 -1.37 -12.26 11.16
N GLN A 343 -1.35 -12.21 12.47
CA GLN A 343 -1.80 -13.34 13.30
C GLN A 343 -3.27 -13.67 12.97
N LYS A 344 -3.60 -14.98 13.02
CA LYS A 344 -4.97 -15.47 12.80
C LYS A 344 -5.92 -15.00 13.89
#